data_0bf770e6196b3b7c4cc78a6aea5438e9
#
_entry.id   0bf770e6196b3b7c4cc78a6aea5438e9
#
_cell.length_a   1.000
_cell.length_b   1.000
_cell.length_c   1.000
_cell.angle_alpha   90.00
_cell.angle_beta   90.00
_cell.angle_gamma   90.00
#
_symmetry.space_group_name_H-M   'P 1'
#
loop_
_entity.id
_entity.type
_entity.pdbx_description
1 polymer ?
#
loop_
_entity_poly.entity_id
_entity_poly.type
_entity_poly.pdbx_seq_one_letter_code
_entity_poly.pdbx_strand_id
1 'polypeptide(L)'
;MNSLFLELGSFEKEVQDKFGNDFSFVFRIYNRFISNVKIQDLRKIFIETFSTQESESIDFFDSLCHIRKYIDWNVHFKVEGDFDRYKFILDFIQETILEICDRFDWPKDGFEDAYLKTINTGFINEYVLISPKTSKDRKHTAMVLVKSKADIVELFLVILNYRDKSVLKSLKLIDLPSYYDCFTDVVQSLHWLDDNEIVLSNIDKEINYRYILGRNELEMFFTPVYLDGDALKNKVKLWNPNLTVEEFQDLACLKK
;
A
#
# COMPACT_ATOMS: atom_id res chain seq x y z
N MET A 1 18.74 10.48 0.54
CA MET A 1 18.22 11.12 -0.69
C MET A 1 16.73 11.28 -0.47
N ASN A 2 16.21 12.51 -0.43
CA ASN A 2 14.79 12.71 -0.09
C ASN A 2 13.95 12.48 -1.34
N SER A 3 13.07 11.50 -1.30
CA SER A 3 12.06 11.28 -2.35
C SER A 3 10.90 12.26 -2.15
N LEU A 4 10.37 12.78 -3.25
CA LEU A 4 9.14 13.56 -3.25
C LEU A 4 7.98 12.63 -2.87
N PHE A 5 7.08 13.10 -2.03
CA PHE A 5 5.92 12.36 -1.57
C PHE A 5 4.66 13.23 -1.70
N LEU A 6 3.60 12.65 -2.23
CA LEU A 6 2.27 13.24 -2.25
C LEU A 6 1.45 12.72 -1.06
N GLU A 7 0.68 13.58 -0.45
CA GLU A 7 -0.28 13.22 0.60
C GLU A 7 -1.61 13.91 0.36
N LEU A 8 -2.68 13.26 0.80
CA LEU A 8 -4.03 13.74 0.66
C LEU A 8 -4.56 14.28 1.97
N GLY A 9 -5.29 15.41 1.91
CA GLY A 9 -6.00 15.98 3.04
C GLY A 9 -7.33 15.31 3.38
N SER A 10 -7.96 15.78 4.45
CA SER A 10 -9.25 15.26 4.91
C SER A 10 -10.39 15.64 3.98
N PHE A 11 -11.34 14.72 3.81
CA PHE A 11 -12.58 14.91 3.07
C PHE A 11 -13.77 15.11 4.00
N GLU A 12 -14.84 15.70 3.49
CA GLU A 12 -16.15 15.58 4.13
C GLU A 12 -16.55 14.11 4.25
N LYS A 13 -17.10 13.71 5.39
CA LYS A 13 -17.29 12.30 5.76
C LYS A 13 -18.08 11.46 4.74
N GLU A 14 -19.09 12.03 4.08
CA GLU A 14 -19.88 11.32 3.06
C GLU A 14 -19.12 11.07 1.76
N VAL A 15 -18.17 11.94 1.43
CA VAL A 15 -17.28 11.80 0.27
C VAL A 15 -16.15 10.82 0.58
N GLN A 16 -15.71 10.77 1.84
CA GLN A 16 -14.58 9.97 2.31
C GLN A 16 -14.79 8.47 2.07
N ASP A 17 -16.01 7.96 2.25
CA ASP A 17 -16.26 6.50 2.19
C ASP A 17 -16.21 5.94 0.76
N LYS A 18 -16.62 6.69 -0.24
CA LYS A 18 -16.62 6.23 -1.64
C LYS A 18 -15.43 6.72 -2.44
N PHE A 19 -15.15 8.00 -2.35
CA PHE A 19 -14.12 8.64 -3.16
C PHE A 19 -12.74 8.53 -2.53
N GLY A 20 -12.64 8.59 -1.21
CA GLY A 20 -11.38 8.51 -0.48
C GLY A 20 -10.61 7.24 -0.79
N ASN A 21 -11.31 6.11 -0.98
CA ASN A 21 -10.70 4.85 -1.36
C ASN A 21 -10.15 4.88 -2.79
N ASP A 22 -10.94 5.34 -3.77
CA ASP A 22 -10.51 5.46 -5.16
C ASP A 22 -9.34 6.42 -5.30
N PHE A 23 -9.42 7.58 -4.61
CA PHE A 23 -8.37 8.58 -4.64
C PHE A 23 -7.08 8.07 -4.00
N SER A 24 -7.15 7.48 -2.81
CA SER A 24 -6.00 6.88 -2.12
C SER A 24 -5.37 5.78 -2.94
N PHE A 25 -6.18 5.00 -3.67
CA PHE A 25 -5.69 3.95 -4.55
C PHE A 25 -4.88 4.51 -5.72
N VAL A 26 -5.43 5.48 -6.47
CA VAL A 26 -4.76 6.14 -7.58
C VAL A 26 -3.49 6.84 -7.10
N PHE A 27 -3.57 7.51 -5.96
CA PHE A 27 -2.45 8.20 -5.33
C PHE A 27 -1.29 7.28 -4.99
N ARG A 28 -1.57 6.08 -4.47
CA ARG A 28 -0.51 5.08 -4.19
C ARG A 28 0.21 4.62 -5.45
N ILE A 29 -0.51 4.44 -6.56
CA ILE A 29 0.11 4.06 -7.83
C ILE A 29 1.00 5.19 -8.34
N TYR A 30 0.49 6.41 -8.36
CA TYR A 30 1.19 7.58 -8.85
C TYR A 30 2.45 7.89 -8.00
N ASN A 31 2.34 7.82 -6.66
CA ASN A 31 3.48 8.01 -5.74
C ASN A 31 4.66 7.09 -6.01
N ARG A 32 4.42 5.86 -6.46
CA ARG A 32 5.51 4.94 -6.82
C ARG A 32 6.38 5.48 -7.96
N PHE A 33 5.80 6.25 -8.86
CA PHE A 33 6.50 6.78 -10.03
C PHE A 33 7.09 8.16 -9.80
N ILE A 34 6.48 8.99 -8.94
CA ILE A 34 7.03 10.31 -8.62
C ILE A 34 8.17 10.26 -7.59
N SER A 35 8.39 9.14 -6.92
CA SER A 35 9.45 9.02 -5.89
C SER A 35 10.85 9.40 -6.38
N ASN A 36 11.08 9.38 -7.69
CA ASN A 36 12.34 9.77 -8.33
C ASN A 36 12.37 11.24 -8.78
N VAL A 37 11.23 11.94 -8.73
CA VAL A 37 11.16 13.36 -9.07
C VAL A 37 11.85 14.17 -7.98
N LYS A 38 12.69 15.11 -8.38
CA LYS A 38 13.43 15.97 -7.46
C LYS A 38 13.10 17.42 -7.77
N ILE A 39 12.60 18.10 -6.77
CA ILE A 39 12.43 19.55 -6.76
C ILE A 39 13.31 20.08 -5.63
N GLN A 40 14.05 21.12 -5.91
CA GLN A 40 14.93 21.73 -4.91
C GLN A 40 14.13 22.14 -3.68
N ASP A 41 14.61 21.74 -2.50
CA ASP A 41 14.05 22.05 -1.19
C ASP A 41 12.61 21.56 -0.94
N LEU A 42 11.99 20.84 -1.87
CA LEU A 42 10.67 20.23 -1.69
C LEU A 42 10.78 18.75 -1.34
N ARG A 43 10.05 18.33 -0.32
CA ARG A 43 9.95 16.93 0.12
C ARG A 43 8.55 16.37 -0.03
N LYS A 44 7.54 17.23 0.05
CA LYS A 44 6.15 16.81 0.11
C LYS A 44 5.24 17.79 -0.61
N ILE A 45 4.32 17.26 -1.38
CA ILE A 45 3.16 17.98 -1.90
C ILE A 45 1.94 17.41 -1.18
N PHE A 46 1.16 18.27 -0.55
CA PHE A 46 -0.07 17.90 0.14
C PHE A 46 -1.23 18.52 -0.61
N ILE A 47 -2.14 17.71 -1.15
CA ILE A 47 -3.32 18.16 -1.87
C ILE A 47 -4.53 17.98 -0.96
N GLU A 48 -5.11 19.06 -0.52
CA GLU A 48 -6.38 19.10 0.19
C GLU A 48 -7.49 19.45 -0.79
N THR A 49 -8.53 18.62 -0.83
CA THR A 49 -9.66 18.82 -1.73
C THR A 49 -10.91 19.22 -0.96
N PHE A 50 -11.75 20.03 -1.58
CA PHE A 50 -13.02 20.48 -1.00
C PHE A 50 -14.12 20.50 -2.07
N SER A 51 -15.38 20.37 -1.62
CA SER A 51 -16.58 20.27 -2.46
C SER A 51 -17.33 21.58 -2.64
N THR A 52 -17.08 22.56 -1.79
CA THR A 52 -17.70 23.88 -1.85
C THR A 52 -16.75 24.86 -2.55
N GLN A 53 -17.31 25.85 -3.27
CA GLN A 53 -16.50 26.91 -3.92
C GLN A 53 -15.88 27.84 -2.88
N GLU A 54 -14.87 27.35 -2.19
CA GLU A 54 -13.95 28.14 -1.41
C GLU A 54 -12.79 28.65 -2.28
N SER A 55 -12.00 29.59 -1.76
CA SER A 55 -10.82 30.05 -2.49
C SER A 55 -9.74 28.99 -2.51
N GLU A 56 -9.33 28.57 -3.70
CA GLU A 56 -8.14 27.75 -3.89
C GLU A 56 -6.89 28.47 -3.39
N SER A 57 -5.96 27.76 -2.78
CA SER A 57 -4.70 28.32 -2.32
C SER A 57 -3.54 27.37 -2.54
N ILE A 58 -2.33 27.93 -2.65
CA ILE A 58 -1.07 27.23 -2.66
C ILE A 58 -0.16 27.91 -1.67
N ASP A 59 0.22 27.18 -0.63
CA ASP A 59 1.02 27.67 0.48
C ASP A 59 2.28 26.81 0.65
N PHE A 60 3.38 27.43 1.07
CA PHE A 60 4.64 26.76 1.34
C PHE A 60 5.01 26.86 2.81
N PHE A 61 5.34 25.71 3.39
CA PHE A 61 5.83 25.59 4.77
C PHE A 61 7.12 24.76 4.74
N ASP A 62 8.27 25.39 4.85
CA ASP A 62 9.58 24.74 4.75
C ASP A 62 9.73 23.90 3.45
N SER A 63 9.65 22.57 3.57
CA SER A 63 9.77 21.62 2.46
C SER A 63 8.43 21.00 2.03
N LEU A 64 7.32 21.57 2.45
CA LEU A 64 5.94 21.16 2.13
C LEU A 64 5.28 22.19 1.23
N CYS A 65 4.72 21.76 0.11
CA CYS A 65 3.77 22.52 -0.69
C CYS A 65 2.37 22.04 -0.34
N HIS A 66 1.57 22.90 0.25
CA HIS A 66 0.16 22.64 0.58
C HIS A 66 -0.74 23.33 -0.46
N ILE A 67 -1.60 22.53 -1.07
CA ILE A 67 -2.51 22.94 -2.14
C ILE A 67 -3.92 22.66 -1.69
N ARG A 68 -4.77 23.68 -1.71
CA ARG A 68 -6.21 23.54 -1.55
C ARG A 68 -6.88 23.71 -2.92
N LYS A 69 -7.57 22.66 -3.38
CA LYS A 69 -8.14 22.61 -4.73
C LYS A 69 -9.59 22.13 -4.70
N TYR A 70 -10.45 22.86 -5.44
CA TYR A 70 -11.84 22.44 -5.64
C TYR A 70 -11.92 21.24 -6.59
N ILE A 71 -12.81 20.29 -6.29
CA ILE A 71 -13.18 19.21 -7.20
C ILE A 71 -14.69 18.94 -7.13
N ASP A 72 -15.33 18.80 -8.28
CA ASP A 72 -16.73 18.41 -8.34
C ASP A 72 -16.88 16.87 -8.28
N TRP A 73 -17.13 16.38 -7.07
CA TRP A 73 -17.33 14.96 -6.80
C TRP A 73 -18.52 14.35 -7.56
N ASN A 74 -19.53 15.16 -7.88
CA ASN A 74 -20.70 14.68 -8.61
C ASN A 74 -20.36 14.25 -10.04
N VAL A 75 -19.31 14.81 -10.62
CA VAL A 75 -18.79 14.37 -11.91
C VAL A 75 -18.18 12.98 -11.76
N HIS A 76 -17.33 12.78 -10.76
CA HIS A 76 -16.70 11.48 -10.49
C HIS A 76 -17.73 10.36 -10.30
N PHE A 77 -18.78 10.58 -9.50
CA PHE A 77 -19.80 9.58 -9.23
C PHE A 77 -20.65 9.19 -10.43
N LYS A 78 -20.65 9.98 -11.50
CA LYS A 78 -21.36 9.69 -12.75
C LYS A 78 -20.49 8.92 -13.76
N VAL A 79 -19.19 8.81 -13.50
CA VAL A 79 -18.29 8.09 -14.39
C VAL A 79 -18.50 6.58 -14.21
N GLU A 80 -18.84 5.90 -15.31
CA GLU A 80 -19.03 4.46 -15.32
C GLU A 80 -17.70 3.75 -15.58
N GLY A 81 -17.45 2.67 -14.83
CA GLY A 81 -16.24 1.85 -14.94
C GLY A 81 -15.07 2.35 -14.10
N ASP A 82 -14.34 1.40 -13.53
CA ASP A 82 -13.24 1.68 -12.59
C ASP A 82 -12.10 2.43 -13.27
N PHE A 83 -11.75 2.04 -14.51
CA PHE A 83 -10.65 2.68 -15.23
C PHE A 83 -10.90 4.18 -15.46
N ASP A 84 -12.09 4.55 -15.90
CA ASP A 84 -12.42 5.95 -16.19
C ASP A 84 -12.55 6.78 -14.91
N ARG A 85 -13.07 6.18 -13.81
CA ARG A 85 -13.10 6.82 -12.50
C ARG A 85 -11.68 7.09 -11.98
N TYR A 86 -10.78 6.12 -12.09
CA TYR A 86 -9.38 6.28 -11.67
C TYR A 86 -8.64 7.26 -12.56
N LYS A 87 -8.94 7.25 -13.85
CA LYS A 87 -8.36 8.22 -14.79
C LYS A 87 -8.81 9.65 -14.48
N PHE A 88 -10.08 9.88 -14.15
CA PHE A 88 -10.58 11.19 -13.72
C PHE A 88 -9.80 11.73 -12.52
N ILE A 89 -9.54 10.88 -11.53
CA ILE A 89 -8.75 11.25 -10.36
C ILE A 89 -7.30 11.56 -10.75
N LEU A 90 -6.71 10.73 -11.58
CA LEU A 90 -5.33 10.93 -12.03
C LEU A 90 -5.17 12.20 -12.86
N ASP A 91 -6.15 12.51 -13.72
CA ASP A 91 -6.17 13.75 -14.51
C ASP A 91 -6.21 14.96 -13.58
N PHE A 92 -7.08 14.95 -12.56
CA PHE A 92 -7.15 16.01 -11.55
C PHE A 92 -5.83 16.21 -10.81
N ILE A 93 -5.18 15.12 -10.36
CA ILE A 93 -3.88 15.19 -9.70
C ILE A 93 -2.84 15.79 -10.63
N GLN A 94 -2.78 15.32 -11.86
CA GLN A 94 -1.80 15.77 -12.86
C GLN A 94 -1.98 17.24 -13.23
N GLU A 95 -3.21 17.67 -13.49
CA GLU A 95 -3.53 19.07 -13.78
C GLU A 95 -3.13 19.99 -12.63
N THR A 96 -3.45 19.60 -11.39
CA THR A 96 -3.08 20.33 -10.18
C THR A 96 -1.55 20.48 -10.07
N ILE A 97 -0.80 19.39 -10.32
CA ILE A 97 0.66 19.41 -10.24
C ILE A 97 1.26 20.25 -11.37
N LEU A 98 0.76 20.13 -12.60
CA LEU A 98 1.27 20.91 -13.73
C LEU A 98 1.03 22.42 -13.55
N GLU A 99 -0.12 22.80 -13.00
CA GLU A 99 -0.40 24.21 -12.64
C GLU A 99 0.65 24.78 -11.68
N ILE A 100 1.05 23.98 -10.69
CA ILE A 100 2.09 24.38 -9.73
C ILE A 100 3.46 24.45 -10.40
N CYS A 101 3.77 23.48 -11.24
CA CYS A 101 5.02 23.50 -12.02
C CYS A 101 5.12 24.77 -12.86
N ASP A 102 4.03 25.18 -13.51
CA ASP A 102 3.99 26.44 -14.27
C ASP A 102 4.16 27.67 -13.38
N ARG A 103 3.51 27.68 -12.23
CA ARG A 103 3.56 28.82 -11.31
C ARG A 103 4.93 29.04 -10.69
N PHE A 104 5.70 27.98 -10.45
CA PHE A 104 6.97 28.03 -9.73
C PHE A 104 8.18 27.63 -10.59
N ASP A 105 7.98 27.50 -11.89
CA ASP A 105 9.00 27.11 -12.87
C ASP A 105 9.70 25.78 -12.49
N TRP A 106 8.89 24.81 -12.05
CA TRP A 106 9.39 23.47 -11.76
C TRP A 106 9.42 22.57 -12.99
N PRO A 107 10.36 21.62 -13.07
CA PRO A 107 10.43 20.69 -14.19
C PRO A 107 9.20 19.76 -14.21
N LYS A 108 8.54 19.63 -15.36
CA LYS A 108 7.32 18.85 -15.57
C LYS A 108 7.58 17.40 -15.93
N ASP A 109 8.70 17.14 -16.63
CA ASP A 109 8.98 15.85 -17.29
C ASP A 109 8.79 14.64 -16.36
N GLY A 110 9.24 14.75 -15.12
CA GLY A 110 9.12 13.68 -14.14
C GLY A 110 7.68 13.36 -13.74
N PHE A 111 6.82 14.37 -13.68
CA PHE A 111 5.40 14.21 -13.38
C PHE A 111 4.61 13.68 -14.59
N GLU A 112 4.95 14.14 -15.79
CA GLU A 112 4.34 13.64 -17.04
C GLU A 112 4.71 12.17 -17.26
N ASP A 113 5.97 11.79 -17.01
CA ASP A 113 6.41 10.39 -17.06
C ASP A 113 5.68 9.53 -16.02
N ALA A 114 5.51 10.03 -14.78
CA ALA A 114 4.76 9.34 -13.74
C ALA A 114 3.28 9.15 -14.11
N TYR A 115 2.65 10.16 -14.71
CA TYR A 115 1.28 10.08 -15.21
C TYR A 115 1.15 8.98 -16.26
N LEU A 116 2.00 8.99 -17.29
CA LEU A 116 1.98 7.98 -18.35
C LEU A 116 2.24 6.57 -17.81
N LYS A 117 3.18 6.42 -16.88
CA LYS A 117 3.45 5.13 -16.23
C LYS A 117 2.23 4.65 -15.45
N THR A 118 1.53 5.53 -14.73
CA THR A 118 0.32 5.18 -13.99
C THR A 118 -0.78 4.69 -14.92
N ILE A 119 -1.06 5.42 -16.01
CA ILE A 119 -2.03 4.99 -17.05
C ILE A 119 -1.63 3.62 -17.63
N ASN A 120 -0.37 3.43 -17.96
CA ASN A 120 0.13 2.19 -18.56
C ASN A 120 0.02 0.97 -17.65
N THR A 121 -0.12 1.16 -16.33
CA THR A 121 -0.44 0.03 -15.42
C THR A 121 -1.86 -0.49 -15.60
N GLY A 122 -2.75 0.26 -16.27
CA GLY A 122 -4.19 -0.02 -16.28
C GLY A 122 -4.81 0.04 -14.88
N PHE A 123 -4.19 0.81 -13.97
CA PHE A 123 -4.52 0.87 -12.54
C PHE A 123 -4.41 -0.47 -11.83
N ILE A 124 -3.48 -1.32 -12.28
CA ILE A 124 -3.09 -2.53 -11.56
C ILE A 124 -1.96 -2.18 -10.60
N ASN A 125 -2.23 -2.29 -9.30
CA ASN A 125 -1.24 -1.98 -8.26
C ASN A 125 -0.72 -3.27 -7.63
N GLU A 126 0.13 -3.97 -8.38
CA GLU A 126 0.85 -5.17 -7.90
C GLU A 126 2.35 -4.88 -7.83
N TYR A 127 2.98 -5.26 -6.73
CA TYR A 127 4.43 -5.10 -6.56
C TYR A 127 5.02 -6.06 -5.53
N VAL A 128 6.31 -6.29 -5.63
CA VAL A 128 7.04 -7.15 -4.70
C VAL A 128 7.38 -6.36 -3.43
N LEU A 129 6.83 -6.79 -2.31
CA LEU A 129 7.11 -6.22 -0.99
C LEU A 129 8.43 -6.75 -0.42
N ILE A 130 8.61 -8.07 -0.45
CA ILE A 130 9.85 -8.72 -0.03
C ILE A 130 10.48 -9.37 -1.25
N SER A 131 11.72 -8.94 -1.54
CA SER A 131 12.51 -9.44 -2.66
C SER A 131 12.68 -10.96 -2.60
N PRO A 132 12.76 -11.61 -3.78
CA PRO A 132 12.88 -13.06 -3.88
C PRO A 132 14.03 -13.64 -3.06
N LYS A 133 13.74 -14.67 -2.26
CA LYS A 133 14.71 -15.45 -1.48
C LYS A 133 14.73 -16.88 -2.00
N THR A 134 15.91 -17.37 -2.31
CA THR A 134 16.09 -18.70 -2.89
C THR A 134 16.33 -19.75 -1.79
N SER A 135 15.74 -20.95 -1.93
CA SER A 135 16.01 -22.12 -1.08
C SER A 135 17.47 -22.56 -1.17
N LYS A 136 17.98 -23.27 -0.16
CA LYS A 136 19.38 -23.71 -0.13
C LYS A 136 19.73 -24.64 -1.28
N ASP A 137 18.81 -25.53 -1.66
CA ASP A 137 18.96 -26.47 -2.79
C ASP A 137 18.77 -25.82 -4.18
N ARG A 138 18.42 -24.53 -4.21
CA ARG A 138 18.16 -23.73 -5.42
C ARG A 138 17.08 -24.30 -6.34
N LYS A 139 16.07 -24.94 -5.79
CA LYS A 139 14.90 -25.40 -6.56
C LYS A 139 13.75 -24.40 -6.53
N HIS A 140 13.64 -23.65 -5.43
CA HIS A 140 12.53 -22.75 -5.18
C HIS A 140 13.00 -21.32 -4.89
N THR A 141 12.14 -20.38 -5.18
CA THR A 141 12.29 -18.97 -4.78
C THR A 141 10.97 -18.52 -4.18
N ALA A 142 11.03 -17.84 -3.04
CA ALA A 142 9.84 -17.30 -2.39
C ALA A 142 9.94 -15.77 -2.31
N MET A 143 8.80 -15.09 -2.46
CA MET A 143 8.67 -13.63 -2.33
C MET A 143 7.31 -13.28 -1.73
N VAL A 144 7.18 -12.05 -1.23
CA VAL A 144 5.89 -11.49 -0.84
C VAL A 144 5.45 -10.47 -1.89
N LEU A 145 4.24 -10.67 -2.40
CA LEU A 145 3.59 -9.80 -3.38
C LEU A 145 2.43 -9.05 -2.72
N VAL A 146 2.32 -7.77 -3.00
CA VAL A 146 1.16 -6.94 -2.67
C VAL A 146 0.28 -6.83 -3.89
N LYS A 147 -1.03 -7.02 -3.72
CA LYS A 147 -2.06 -6.66 -4.68
C LYS A 147 -2.99 -5.66 -4.01
N SER A 148 -2.93 -4.41 -4.45
CA SER A 148 -3.75 -3.35 -3.90
C SER A 148 -4.89 -3.01 -4.85
N LYS A 149 -6.10 -2.92 -4.30
CA LYS A 149 -7.32 -2.41 -4.92
C LYS A 149 -7.79 -1.16 -4.17
N ALA A 150 -8.86 -0.55 -4.62
CA ALA A 150 -9.39 0.65 -3.97
C ALA A 150 -9.90 0.38 -2.54
N ASP A 151 -10.51 -0.78 -2.33
CA ASP A 151 -11.16 -1.18 -1.07
C ASP A 151 -10.31 -2.09 -0.17
N ILE A 152 -9.35 -2.80 -0.75
CA ILE A 152 -8.57 -3.83 -0.05
C ILE A 152 -7.13 -3.92 -0.55
N VAL A 153 -6.24 -4.27 0.36
CA VAL A 153 -4.85 -4.67 0.04
C VAL A 153 -4.66 -6.12 0.43
N GLU A 154 -4.25 -6.94 -0.52
CA GLU A 154 -4.02 -8.37 -0.35
C GLU A 154 -2.51 -8.66 -0.33
N LEU A 155 -2.02 -9.39 0.65
CA LEU A 155 -0.64 -9.89 0.70
C LEU A 155 -0.60 -11.36 0.33
N PHE A 156 0.34 -11.73 -0.54
CA PHE A 156 0.53 -13.10 -1.00
C PHE A 156 1.97 -13.58 -0.79
N LEU A 157 2.12 -14.78 -0.26
CA LEU A 157 3.35 -15.55 -0.40
C LEU A 157 3.33 -16.22 -1.77
N VAL A 158 4.30 -15.91 -2.61
CA VAL A 158 4.45 -16.50 -3.95
C VAL A 158 5.70 -17.34 -3.99
N ILE A 159 5.55 -18.58 -4.41
CA ILE A 159 6.64 -19.55 -4.58
C ILE A 159 6.82 -19.84 -6.07
N LEU A 160 8.03 -19.66 -6.53
CA LEU A 160 8.43 -19.85 -7.92
C LEU A 160 9.40 -21.01 -8.05
N ASN A 161 9.37 -21.67 -9.20
CA ASN A 161 10.47 -22.49 -9.62
C ASN A 161 11.73 -21.61 -9.82
N TYR A 162 12.86 -22.00 -9.26
CA TYR A 162 14.08 -21.22 -9.34
C TYR A 162 14.60 -21.06 -10.78
N ARG A 163 14.47 -22.08 -11.64
CA ARG A 163 15.06 -22.11 -12.99
C ARG A 163 14.27 -21.26 -13.98
N ASP A 164 12.99 -21.54 -14.13
CA ASP A 164 12.13 -20.94 -15.16
C ASP A 164 11.24 -19.81 -14.64
N LYS A 165 11.28 -19.55 -13.33
CA LYS A 165 10.48 -18.53 -12.63
C LYS A 165 8.96 -18.73 -12.75
N SER A 166 8.52 -19.92 -13.16
CA SER A 166 7.10 -20.26 -13.16
C SER A 166 6.54 -20.25 -11.74
N VAL A 167 5.30 -19.77 -11.60
CA VAL A 167 4.60 -19.77 -10.31
C VAL A 167 4.17 -21.17 -9.95
N LEU A 168 4.73 -21.70 -8.88
CA LEU A 168 4.36 -23.00 -8.32
C LEU A 168 3.17 -22.86 -7.38
N LYS A 169 3.16 -21.79 -6.58
CA LYS A 169 2.12 -21.53 -5.59
C LYS A 169 1.97 -20.04 -5.33
N SER A 170 0.73 -19.62 -5.10
CA SER A 170 0.37 -18.31 -4.59
C SER A 170 -0.62 -18.50 -3.44
N LEU A 171 -0.26 -18.03 -2.26
CA LEU A 171 -1.04 -18.21 -1.01
C LEU A 171 -1.35 -16.85 -0.44
N LYS A 172 -2.62 -16.57 -0.23
CA LYS A 172 -3.01 -15.34 0.47
C LYS A 172 -2.58 -15.44 1.92
N LEU A 173 -1.84 -14.44 2.39
CA LEU A 173 -1.43 -14.30 3.79
C LEU A 173 -2.52 -13.59 4.59
N ILE A 174 -2.96 -12.43 4.10
CA ILE A 174 -3.91 -11.56 4.81
C ILE A 174 -4.55 -10.55 3.85
N ASP A 175 -5.74 -10.11 4.23
CA ASP A 175 -6.43 -8.95 3.67
C ASP A 175 -6.31 -7.78 4.64
N LEU A 176 -5.93 -6.60 4.12
CA LEU A 176 -5.77 -5.37 4.89
C LEU A 176 -6.69 -4.29 4.33
N PRO A 177 -7.14 -3.35 5.16
CA PRO A 177 -7.87 -2.17 4.66
C PRO A 177 -7.06 -1.40 3.62
N SER A 178 -7.73 -0.77 2.66
CA SER A 178 -7.07 -0.04 1.56
C SER A 178 -6.17 1.12 2.03
N TYR A 179 -6.45 1.73 3.17
CA TYR A 179 -5.65 2.81 3.76
C TYR A 179 -4.39 2.31 4.50
N TYR A 180 -4.22 0.99 4.62
CA TYR A 180 -3.10 0.41 5.34
C TYR A 180 -1.83 0.40 4.49
N ASP A 181 -0.78 1.06 4.95
CA ASP A 181 0.52 1.20 4.28
C ASP A 181 1.71 0.66 5.09
N CYS A 182 1.49 0.37 6.39
CA CYS A 182 2.53 -0.16 7.29
C CYS A 182 2.70 -1.68 7.16
N PHE A 183 3.00 -2.18 5.97
CA PHE A 183 3.11 -3.63 5.71
C PHE A 183 4.17 -4.34 6.57
N THR A 184 5.14 -3.62 7.10
CA THR A 184 6.17 -4.16 8.00
C THR A 184 5.60 -4.66 9.33
N ASP A 185 4.46 -4.10 9.76
CA ASP A 185 3.75 -4.57 10.94
C ASP A 185 3.13 -5.95 10.72
N VAL A 186 2.91 -6.32 9.45
CA VAL A 186 2.33 -7.59 9.03
C VAL A 186 3.41 -8.57 8.63
N VAL A 187 4.30 -8.14 7.71
CA VAL A 187 5.38 -8.95 7.20
C VAL A 187 6.56 -8.08 6.80
N GLN A 188 7.72 -8.30 7.40
CA GLN A 188 8.97 -7.58 7.11
C GLN A 188 10.06 -8.50 6.58
N SER A 189 10.06 -9.75 6.99
CA SER A 189 11.12 -10.68 6.64
C SER A 189 10.58 -12.00 6.11
N LEU A 190 11.35 -12.63 5.23
CA LEU A 190 11.12 -13.96 4.68
C LEU A 190 12.42 -14.74 4.75
N HIS A 191 12.37 -15.94 5.32
CA HIS A 191 13.51 -16.84 5.47
C HIS A 191 13.14 -18.28 5.10
N TRP A 192 14.04 -18.97 4.43
CA TRP A 192 14.01 -20.41 4.30
C TRP A 192 14.68 -21.02 5.53
N LEU A 193 13.96 -21.82 6.32
CA LEU A 193 14.56 -22.60 7.40
C LEU A 193 15.32 -23.78 6.85
N ASP A 194 14.71 -24.48 5.89
CA ASP A 194 15.32 -25.54 5.10
C ASP A 194 14.82 -25.46 3.63
N ASP A 195 14.97 -26.53 2.84
CA ASP A 195 14.57 -26.54 1.43
C ASP A 195 13.05 -26.61 1.22
N ASN A 196 12.27 -26.89 2.26
CA ASN A 196 10.83 -27.11 2.20
C ASN A 196 10.04 -26.18 3.13
N GLU A 197 10.69 -25.43 3.98
CA GLU A 197 10.03 -24.64 5.01
C GLU A 197 10.41 -23.17 4.92
N ILE A 198 9.37 -22.31 4.88
CA ILE A 198 9.47 -20.85 4.82
C ILE A 198 8.85 -20.28 6.08
N VAL A 199 9.52 -19.29 6.68
CA VAL A 199 8.98 -18.46 7.75
C VAL A 199 9.00 -17.01 7.32
N LEU A 200 7.86 -16.32 7.52
CA LEU A 200 7.75 -14.87 7.42
C LEU A 200 7.49 -14.32 8.81
N SER A 201 8.02 -13.13 9.08
CA SER A 201 7.81 -12.46 10.37
C SER A 201 7.55 -10.97 10.15
N ASN A 202 6.75 -10.37 11.03
CA ASN A 202 6.62 -8.93 11.12
C ASN A 202 7.86 -8.27 11.76
N ILE A 203 7.86 -6.94 11.86
CA ILE A 203 9.00 -6.15 12.38
C ILE A 203 9.39 -6.57 13.80
N ASP A 204 8.41 -6.83 14.65
CA ASP A 204 8.61 -7.17 16.06
C ASP A 204 8.81 -8.69 16.28
N LYS A 205 8.70 -9.50 15.22
CA LYS A 205 8.72 -10.97 15.25
C LYS A 205 7.64 -11.59 16.16
N GLU A 206 6.59 -10.86 16.41
CA GLU A 206 5.44 -11.31 17.19
C GLU A 206 4.51 -12.19 16.36
N ILE A 207 4.36 -11.85 15.08
CA ILE A 207 3.51 -12.52 14.13
C ILE A 207 4.38 -13.22 13.12
N ASN A 208 4.10 -14.49 12.97
CA ASN A 208 4.88 -15.35 12.09
C ASN A 208 3.92 -16.19 11.25
N TYR A 209 4.27 -16.35 9.98
CA TYR A 209 3.63 -17.29 9.08
C TYR A 209 4.66 -18.38 8.74
N ARG A 210 4.22 -19.62 8.81
CA ARG A 210 5.02 -20.79 8.47
C ARG A 210 4.37 -21.54 7.32
N TYR A 211 5.11 -21.79 6.28
CA TYR A 211 4.63 -22.56 5.16
C TYR A 211 5.54 -23.75 4.89
N ILE A 212 4.94 -24.96 4.78
CA ILE A 212 5.64 -26.22 4.49
C ILE A 212 5.20 -26.70 3.12
N LEU A 213 6.12 -26.72 2.15
CA LEU A 213 5.83 -27.06 0.76
C LEU A 213 5.16 -28.42 0.61
N GLY A 214 5.68 -29.45 1.29
CA GLY A 214 5.18 -30.82 1.15
C GLY A 214 3.80 -31.06 1.74
N ARG A 215 3.37 -30.24 2.68
CA ARG A 215 2.04 -30.31 3.31
C ARG A 215 1.03 -29.35 2.69
N ASN A 216 1.51 -28.34 2.00
CA ASN A 216 0.69 -27.27 1.43
C ASN A 216 -0.14 -26.51 2.49
N GLU A 217 0.40 -26.40 3.68
CA GLU A 217 -0.22 -25.78 4.85
C GLU A 217 0.47 -24.45 5.17
N LEU A 218 -0.33 -23.41 5.33
CA LEU A 218 0.08 -22.11 5.83
C LEU A 218 -0.45 -21.98 7.26
N GLU A 219 0.45 -21.90 8.21
CA GLU A 219 0.14 -21.71 9.61
C GLU A 219 0.51 -20.27 10.00
N MET A 220 -0.37 -19.59 10.72
CA MET A 220 -0.05 -18.35 11.41
C MET A 220 0.13 -18.66 12.90
N PHE A 221 1.23 -18.17 13.48
CA PHE A 221 1.48 -18.33 14.90
C PHE A 221 2.05 -17.06 15.50
N PHE A 222 1.80 -16.87 16.78
CA PHE A 222 2.23 -15.69 17.52
C PHE A 222 3.36 -16.07 18.47
N THR A 223 4.40 -15.25 18.50
CA THR A 223 5.40 -15.30 19.56
C THR A 223 4.90 -14.42 20.69
N PRO A 224 4.67 -14.93 21.90
CA PRO A 224 4.14 -14.14 22.99
C PRO A 224 5.12 -12.99 23.33
N VAL A 225 4.70 -11.77 23.06
CA VAL A 225 5.32 -10.57 23.61
C VAL A 225 4.36 -10.04 24.64
N TYR A 226 4.87 -9.59 25.77
CA TYR A 226 4.07 -9.00 26.84
C TYR A 226 3.50 -7.66 26.35
N LEU A 227 2.35 -7.71 25.69
CA LEU A 227 1.57 -6.53 25.36
C LEU A 227 0.60 -6.24 26.51
N ASP A 228 0.43 -4.98 26.87
CA ASP A 228 -0.67 -4.59 27.72
C ASP A 228 -2.02 -4.83 27.01
N GLY A 229 -3.09 -4.96 27.80
CA GLY A 229 -4.38 -5.40 27.25
C GLY A 229 -4.97 -4.52 26.15
N ASP A 230 -4.64 -3.21 26.12
CA ASP A 230 -5.18 -2.28 25.12
C ASP A 230 -4.34 -2.28 23.84
N ALA A 231 -3.02 -2.39 23.96
CA ALA A 231 -2.14 -2.58 22.81
C ALA A 231 -2.45 -3.91 22.09
N LEU A 232 -2.73 -4.97 22.85
CA LEU A 232 -3.16 -6.26 22.31
C LEU A 232 -4.50 -6.16 21.56
N LYS A 233 -5.52 -5.50 22.15
CA LYS A 233 -6.83 -5.30 21.52
C LYS A 233 -6.73 -4.54 20.20
N ASN A 234 -5.92 -3.50 20.16
CA ASN A 234 -5.72 -2.71 18.95
C ASN A 234 -5.01 -3.52 17.86
N LYS A 235 -3.97 -4.29 18.22
CA LYS A 235 -3.30 -5.19 17.28
C LYS A 235 -4.25 -6.28 16.75
N VAL A 236 -5.02 -6.94 17.60
CA VAL A 236 -5.97 -7.99 17.19
C VAL A 236 -6.99 -7.46 16.20
N LYS A 237 -7.59 -6.29 16.46
CA LYS A 237 -8.55 -5.64 15.54
C LYS A 237 -7.94 -5.28 14.19
N LEU A 238 -6.66 -4.92 14.18
CA LEU A 238 -5.92 -4.59 12.97
C LEU A 238 -5.69 -5.82 12.08
N TRP A 239 -5.48 -6.99 12.71
CA TRP A 239 -5.08 -8.23 12.03
C TRP A 239 -6.25 -9.09 11.57
N ASN A 240 -7.29 -9.12 12.35
CA ASN A 240 -8.53 -9.78 12.00
C ASN A 240 -9.68 -9.13 12.80
N PRO A 241 -10.46 -8.24 12.17
CA PRO A 241 -11.56 -7.56 12.85
C PRO A 241 -12.63 -8.50 13.40
N ASN A 242 -12.65 -9.76 12.94
CA ASN A 242 -13.57 -10.79 13.40
C ASN A 242 -13.01 -11.66 14.53
N LEU A 243 -11.70 -11.50 14.88
CA LEU A 243 -11.07 -12.26 15.95
C LEU A 243 -11.27 -11.52 17.28
N THR A 244 -11.79 -12.21 18.29
CA THR A 244 -11.85 -11.67 19.65
C THR A 244 -10.46 -11.72 20.31
N VAL A 245 -10.26 -10.90 21.35
CA VAL A 245 -9.00 -10.92 22.14
C VAL A 245 -8.80 -12.28 22.79
N GLU A 246 -9.86 -12.95 23.21
CA GLU A 246 -9.85 -14.28 23.83
C GLU A 246 -9.42 -15.35 22.82
N GLU A 247 -9.99 -15.37 21.62
CA GLU A 247 -9.55 -16.27 20.54
C GLU A 247 -8.10 -16.03 20.15
N PHE A 248 -7.64 -14.77 20.15
CA PHE A 248 -6.25 -14.44 19.90
C PHE A 248 -5.31 -14.96 21.02
N GLN A 249 -5.73 -14.81 22.27
CA GLN A 249 -4.98 -15.33 23.43
C GLN A 249 -4.93 -16.85 23.42
N ASP A 250 -6.02 -17.51 23.03
CA ASP A 250 -6.05 -18.97 22.90
C ASP A 250 -5.12 -19.45 21.80
N LEU A 251 -5.09 -18.78 20.64
CA LEU A 251 -4.13 -19.07 19.57
C LEU A 251 -2.68 -18.85 20.00
N ALA A 252 -2.42 -17.86 20.85
CA ALA A 252 -1.11 -17.59 21.42
C ALA A 252 -0.72 -18.57 22.54
N CYS A 253 -1.70 -19.12 23.26
CA CYS A 253 -1.49 -20.06 24.37
C CYS A 253 -1.47 -21.53 23.96
N LEU A 254 -1.98 -21.90 22.78
CA LEU A 254 -2.09 -23.28 22.32
C LEU A 254 -0.76 -23.93 21.92
N LYS A 255 0.39 -23.28 22.16
CA LYS A 255 1.74 -23.84 21.91
C LYS A 255 2.63 -23.73 23.15
N LYS A 256 2.15 -24.17 24.30
CA LYS A 256 3.00 -24.55 25.43
C LYS A 256 3.22 -26.04 25.48
#